data_b4c07cf6fdf78cd4d922fc39cb9fc9f4
#
_entry.id   b4c07cf6fdf78cd4d922fc39cb9fc9f4
#
_cell.length_a   1.000
_cell.length_b   1.000
_cell.length_c   1.000
_cell.angle_alpha   90.00
_cell.angle_beta   90.00
_cell.angle_gamma   90.00
#
_symmetry.space_group_name_H-M   'P 1'
#
loop_
_entity.id
_entity.type
_entity.pdbx_description
1 polymer ?
#
loop_
_entity_poly.entity_id
_entity_poly.type
_entity_poly.pdbx_seq_one_letter_code
_entity_poly.pdbx_strand_id
1 'polypeptide(L)'
;MARNPTSLSRRNWLAGVLLGSSGLAQAQSAAPTESVAAREAKAPALPEVGSVLRVPNLSLLNGQKFDPATSPTKITVLYWWASTCPFCAQQSPEMQKLWSQLQGKGLQLLALSVDKKPEDATSYLAKKGYTFPAAWVSPEVHRQLPKPRGLPITIVLDRQGKVLQAEKGQLFPEDVAQLSQWL
;
A
#
# COMPACT_ATOMS: atom_id res chain seq x y z
N MET A 1 -4.52 73.61 -42.55
CA MET A 1 -5.63 74.52 -42.24
C MET A 1 -6.53 73.81 -41.25
N ALA A 2 -6.41 74.13 -39.97
CA ALA A 2 -7.32 75.04 -39.23
C ALA A 2 -8.68 74.31 -38.97
N ARG A 3 -9.20 74.09 -37.82
CA ARG A 3 -9.19 74.63 -36.46
C ARG A 3 -10.04 73.76 -35.56
N ASN A 4 -9.66 73.67 -34.30
CA ASN A 4 -10.55 73.34 -33.16
C ASN A 4 -11.64 74.46 -33.01
N PRO A 5 -12.80 74.31 -32.35
CA PRO A 5 -12.79 74.17 -30.88
C PRO A 5 -14.03 73.48 -30.23
N THR A 6 -13.75 73.01 -28.98
CA THR A 6 -14.57 73.09 -27.75
C THR A 6 -16.09 72.93 -27.77
N SER A 7 -16.61 72.11 -26.89
CA SER A 7 -17.66 72.50 -25.94
C SER A 7 -17.80 71.49 -24.76
N LEU A 8 -17.70 72.04 -23.55
CA LEU A 8 -18.05 71.48 -22.24
C LEU A 8 -19.57 71.24 -22.12
N SER A 9 -20.03 70.21 -21.47
CA SER A 9 -21.16 70.33 -20.54
C SER A 9 -21.45 69.08 -19.72
N ARG A 10 -21.39 69.29 -18.41
CA ARG A 10 -22.28 68.80 -17.32
C ARG A 10 -22.26 67.29 -16.90
N ARG A 11 -21.57 67.08 -15.82
CA ARG A 11 -22.01 66.51 -14.50
C ARG A 11 -23.36 65.84 -14.51
N ASN A 12 -23.34 64.51 -14.32
CA ASN A 12 -24.39 63.87 -13.58
C ASN A 12 -23.76 62.83 -12.62
N TRP A 13 -23.94 63.08 -11.37
CA TRP A 13 -23.68 62.16 -10.26
C TRP A 13 -24.81 61.14 -10.20
N LEU A 14 -24.51 59.88 -10.37
CA LEU A 14 -25.38 58.81 -9.90
C LEU A 14 -24.59 57.93 -8.94
N ALA A 15 -25.05 57.95 -7.72
CA ALA A 15 -24.56 57.13 -6.63
C ALA A 15 -24.83 55.64 -6.94
N GLY A 16 -23.80 54.87 -7.20
CA GLY A 16 -23.85 53.41 -7.29
C GLY A 16 -23.64 52.81 -5.92
N VAL A 17 -24.68 52.15 -5.38
CA VAL A 17 -24.66 51.38 -4.17
C VAL A 17 -23.76 50.18 -4.36
N LEU A 18 -22.64 50.10 -3.65
CA LEU A 18 -21.78 48.95 -3.55
C LEU A 18 -22.46 47.91 -2.63
N LEU A 19 -23.13 46.95 -3.20
CA LEU A 19 -23.51 45.70 -2.49
C LEU A 19 -22.25 44.87 -2.30
N GLY A 20 -21.70 44.95 -1.11
CA GLY A 20 -20.61 44.07 -0.66
C GLY A 20 -21.12 42.66 -0.52
N SER A 21 -20.83 41.80 -1.50
CA SER A 21 -20.94 40.37 -1.38
C SER A 21 -19.82 39.85 -0.48
N SER A 22 -20.13 39.67 0.81
CA SER A 22 -19.26 38.98 1.77
C SER A 22 -19.22 37.52 1.38
N GLY A 23 -18.24 37.15 0.58
CA GLY A 23 -17.89 35.75 0.31
C GLY A 23 -17.40 35.11 1.59
N LEU A 24 -18.25 34.29 2.23
CA LEU A 24 -17.82 33.37 3.27
C LEU A 24 -16.88 32.37 2.63
N ALA A 25 -15.56 32.60 2.77
CA ALA A 25 -14.55 31.60 2.50
C ALA A 25 -14.77 30.43 3.48
N GLN A 26 -15.42 29.38 3.03
CA GLN A 26 -15.44 28.10 3.76
C GLN A 26 -14.02 27.56 3.78
N ALA A 27 -13.36 27.72 4.92
CA ALA A 27 -12.13 27.00 5.22
C ALA A 27 -12.49 25.51 5.26
N GLN A 28 -12.19 24.79 4.17
CA GLN A 28 -12.21 23.34 4.16
C GLN A 28 -11.15 22.88 5.14
N SER A 29 -11.59 22.48 6.34
CA SER A 29 -10.75 21.81 7.31
C SER A 29 -10.28 20.48 6.71
N ALA A 30 -9.06 20.47 6.15
CA ALA A 30 -8.39 19.24 5.79
C ALA A 30 -8.23 18.41 7.07
N ALA A 31 -8.86 17.24 7.12
CA ALA A 31 -8.66 16.31 8.23
C ALA A 31 -7.16 16.07 8.42
N PRO A 32 -6.63 16.09 9.65
CA PRO A 32 -5.22 15.92 9.89
C PRO A 32 -4.77 14.56 9.35
N THR A 33 -3.87 14.59 8.37
CA THR A 33 -3.28 13.36 7.81
C THR A 33 -2.41 12.74 8.89
N GLU A 34 -2.87 11.63 9.44
CA GLU A 34 -2.13 10.89 10.46
C GLU A 34 -0.72 10.53 9.95
N SER A 35 0.30 10.84 10.74
CA SER A 35 1.70 10.58 10.38
C SER A 35 1.95 9.07 10.25
N VAL A 36 2.95 8.70 9.44
CA VAL A 36 3.37 7.28 9.30
C VAL A 36 3.74 6.70 10.66
N ALA A 37 4.43 7.47 11.50
CA ALA A 37 4.80 7.04 12.86
C ALA A 37 3.58 6.78 13.75
N ALA A 38 2.53 7.61 13.66
CA ALA A 38 1.31 7.41 14.43
C ALA A 38 0.53 6.16 13.99
N ARG A 39 0.47 5.90 12.68
CA ARG A 39 -0.11 4.66 12.15
C ARG A 39 0.67 3.43 12.57
N GLU A 40 2.00 3.51 12.52
CA GLU A 40 2.88 2.42 12.91
C GLU A 40 2.78 2.12 14.41
N ALA A 41 2.62 3.15 15.27
CA ALA A 41 2.40 2.97 16.70
C ALA A 41 1.08 2.23 17.03
N LYS A 42 0.05 2.41 16.20
CA LYS A 42 -1.26 1.74 16.34
C LYS A 42 -1.33 0.38 15.62
N ALA A 43 -0.31 0.04 14.81
CA ALA A 43 -0.30 -1.22 14.10
C ALA A 43 -0.28 -2.41 15.08
N PRO A 44 -0.98 -3.52 14.76
CA PRO A 44 -1.06 -4.67 15.62
C PRO A 44 0.32 -5.31 15.84
N ALA A 45 0.44 -6.09 16.91
CA ALA A 45 1.55 -7.01 17.08
C ALA A 45 1.53 -8.10 16.01
N LEU A 46 2.62 -8.87 15.91
CA LEU A 46 2.61 -10.11 15.13
C LEU A 46 1.52 -11.06 15.65
N PRO A 47 0.85 -11.80 14.77
CA PRO A 47 -0.07 -12.84 15.21
C PRO A 47 0.71 -13.96 15.92
N GLU A 48 0.09 -14.54 16.94
CA GLU A 48 0.68 -15.67 17.66
C GLU A 48 0.71 -16.93 16.78
N VAL A 49 1.78 -17.71 16.90
CA VAL A 49 1.87 -19.04 16.27
C VAL A 49 0.72 -19.92 16.78
N GLY A 50 0.02 -20.58 15.88
CA GLY A 50 -1.16 -21.36 16.18
C GLY A 50 -2.48 -20.61 16.07
N SER A 51 -2.49 -19.26 16.05
CA SER A 51 -3.69 -18.48 15.77
C SER A 51 -4.12 -18.60 14.30
N VAL A 52 -5.35 -18.20 13.98
CA VAL A 52 -5.86 -18.22 12.59
C VAL A 52 -5.90 -16.82 12.03
N LEU A 53 -5.20 -16.63 10.92
CA LEU A 53 -5.19 -15.39 10.13
C LEU A 53 -5.95 -15.62 8.82
N ARG A 54 -7.01 -14.85 8.60
CA ARG A 54 -7.82 -14.94 7.37
C ARG A 54 -7.28 -13.98 6.33
N VAL A 55 -6.85 -14.53 5.19
CA VAL A 55 -6.45 -13.73 4.02
C VAL A 55 -7.70 -13.46 3.19
N PRO A 56 -8.03 -12.19 2.88
CA PRO A 56 -9.16 -11.88 2.01
C PRO A 56 -8.84 -12.18 0.54
N ASN A 57 -9.85 -12.13 -0.32
CA ASN A 57 -9.65 -12.12 -1.76
C ASN A 57 -8.91 -10.83 -2.16
N LEU A 58 -7.90 -10.95 -3.00
CA LEU A 58 -7.03 -9.85 -3.38
C LEU A 58 -6.97 -9.68 -4.90
N SER A 59 -6.87 -8.44 -5.34
CA SER A 59 -6.46 -8.11 -6.70
C SER A 59 -4.94 -7.97 -6.73
N LEU A 60 -4.29 -8.80 -7.53
CA LEU A 60 -2.83 -8.75 -7.69
C LEU A 60 -2.43 -7.60 -8.62
N LEU A 61 -1.21 -7.11 -8.46
CA LEU A 61 -0.66 -6.01 -9.27
C LEU A 61 -0.50 -6.37 -10.76
N ASN A 62 -0.50 -7.66 -11.09
CA ASN A 62 -0.50 -8.16 -12.46
C ASN A 62 -1.91 -8.31 -13.07
N GLY A 63 -2.96 -7.85 -12.38
CA GLY A 63 -4.36 -7.93 -12.81
C GLY A 63 -5.08 -9.24 -12.48
N GLN A 64 -4.37 -10.26 -12.00
CA GLN A 64 -4.98 -11.51 -11.56
C GLN A 64 -5.69 -11.34 -10.22
N LYS A 65 -6.57 -12.29 -9.88
CA LYS A 65 -7.20 -12.37 -8.56
C LYS A 65 -6.61 -13.54 -7.78
N PHE A 66 -6.37 -13.30 -6.50
CA PHE A 66 -6.03 -14.33 -5.56
C PHE A 66 -7.25 -14.62 -4.67
N ASP A 67 -7.64 -15.89 -4.61
CA ASP A 67 -8.70 -16.39 -3.73
C ASP A 67 -8.10 -17.50 -2.86
N PRO A 68 -7.95 -17.28 -1.55
CA PRO A 68 -7.38 -18.27 -0.65
C PRO A 68 -8.20 -19.56 -0.57
N ALA A 69 -9.53 -19.50 -0.80
CA ALA A 69 -10.40 -20.67 -0.73
C ALA A 69 -10.15 -21.67 -1.88
N THR A 70 -9.70 -21.17 -3.02
CA THR A 70 -9.45 -21.99 -4.22
C THR A 70 -7.96 -22.29 -4.45
N SER A 71 -7.08 -21.72 -3.62
CA SER A 71 -5.63 -21.93 -3.73
C SER A 71 -5.26 -23.37 -3.39
N PRO A 72 -4.66 -24.16 -4.32
CA PRO A 72 -4.33 -25.56 -4.11
C PRO A 72 -3.03 -25.76 -3.30
N THR A 73 -2.59 -24.75 -2.56
CA THR A 73 -1.30 -24.73 -1.89
C THR A 73 -1.33 -25.38 -0.51
N LYS A 74 -0.18 -25.88 -0.05
CA LYS A 74 -0.02 -26.41 1.31
C LYS A 74 0.21 -25.30 2.32
N ILE A 75 1.02 -24.32 1.92
CA ILE A 75 1.36 -23.15 2.74
C ILE A 75 1.21 -21.85 1.93
N THR A 76 0.91 -20.78 2.65
CA THR A 76 0.95 -19.42 2.12
C THR A 76 1.96 -18.59 2.91
N VAL A 77 2.94 -18.03 2.23
CA VAL A 77 3.89 -17.06 2.79
C VAL A 77 3.38 -15.66 2.48
N LEU A 78 2.98 -14.94 3.51
CA LEU A 78 2.65 -13.52 3.43
C LEU A 78 3.92 -12.71 3.67
N TYR A 79 4.20 -11.75 2.79
CA TYR A 79 5.39 -10.91 2.86
C TYR A 79 4.99 -9.44 2.72
N TRP A 80 4.88 -8.69 3.85
CA TRP A 80 4.66 -7.25 3.80
C TRP A 80 5.95 -6.50 3.54
N TRP A 81 5.91 -5.60 2.57
CA TRP A 81 7.05 -4.85 2.10
C TRP A 81 6.66 -3.47 1.56
N ALA A 82 7.64 -2.62 1.29
CA ALA A 82 7.48 -1.38 0.54
C ALA A 82 8.69 -1.16 -0.38
N SER A 83 8.47 -0.50 -1.52
CA SER A 83 9.52 -0.17 -2.50
C SER A 83 10.64 0.72 -1.93
N THR A 84 10.32 1.49 -0.90
CA THR A 84 11.23 2.41 -0.19
C THR A 84 11.89 1.80 1.05
N CYS A 85 11.58 0.56 1.40
CA CYS A 85 12.09 -0.11 2.59
C CYS A 85 13.46 -0.75 2.30
N PRO A 86 14.57 -0.30 2.92
CA PRO A 86 15.92 -0.82 2.63
C PRO A 86 16.09 -2.28 3.04
N PHE A 87 15.53 -2.71 4.16
CA PHE A 87 15.57 -4.11 4.61
C PHE A 87 14.74 -5.02 3.72
N CYS A 88 13.61 -4.52 3.19
CA CYS A 88 12.83 -5.24 2.21
C CYS A 88 13.61 -5.43 0.89
N ALA A 89 14.37 -4.41 0.47
CA ALA A 89 15.21 -4.50 -0.71
C ALA A 89 16.31 -5.58 -0.60
N GLN A 90 16.77 -5.87 0.63
CA GLN A 90 17.74 -6.94 0.90
C GLN A 90 17.08 -8.32 0.93
N GLN A 91 15.87 -8.44 1.47
CA GLN A 91 15.15 -9.73 1.55
C GLN A 91 14.46 -10.14 0.25
N SER A 92 13.97 -9.19 -0.54
CA SER A 92 13.17 -9.49 -1.76
C SER A 92 13.86 -10.38 -2.79
N PRO A 93 15.18 -10.30 -3.04
CA PRO A 93 15.87 -11.26 -3.92
C PRO A 93 15.74 -12.71 -3.45
N GLU A 94 15.82 -12.94 -2.14
CA GLU A 94 15.69 -14.29 -1.57
C GLU A 94 14.25 -14.78 -1.64
N MET A 95 13.26 -13.89 -1.43
CA MET A 95 11.84 -14.21 -1.64
C MET A 95 11.57 -14.58 -3.11
N GLN A 96 12.24 -13.91 -4.06
CA GLN A 96 12.14 -14.26 -5.48
C GLN A 96 12.75 -15.63 -5.77
N LYS A 97 13.88 -15.97 -5.18
CA LYS A 97 14.49 -17.32 -5.31
C LYS A 97 13.54 -18.39 -4.75
N LEU A 98 13.02 -18.18 -3.54
CA LEU A 98 12.07 -19.09 -2.91
C LEU A 98 10.86 -19.33 -3.82
N TRP A 99 10.26 -18.25 -4.34
CA TRP A 99 9.14 -18.34 -5.27
C TRP A 99 9.49 -19.13 -6.53
N SER A 100 10.60 -18.78 -7.19
CA SER A 100 11.03 -19.43 -8.43
C SER A 100 11.27 -20.93 -8.28
N GLN A 101 11.71 -21.37 -7.09
CA GLN A 101 12.00 -22.77 -6.79
C GLN A 101 10.75 -23.58 -6.40
N LEU A 102 9.78 -22.94 -5.74
CA LEU A 102 8.70 -23.64 -5.05
C LEU A 102 7.29 -23.33 -5.57
N GLN A 103 7.14 -22.38 -6.52
CA GLN A 103 5.87 -22.19 -7.21
C GLN A 103 5.42 -23.49 -7.88
N GLY A 104 4.15 -23.85 -7.70
CA GLY A 104 3.60 -25.13 -8.19
C GLY A 104 3.97 -26.36 -7.36
N LYS A 105 4.80 -26.23 -6.30
CA LYS A 105 5.18 -27.32 -5.40
C LYS A 105 4.45 -27.28 -4.04
N GLY A 106 3.41 -26.47 -3.95
CA GLY A 106 2.60 -26.33 -2.73
C GLY A 106 2.86 -25.05 -1.94
N LEU A 107 3.81 -24.20 -2.36
CA LEU A 107 4.02 -22.87 -1.79
C LEU A 107 3.25 -21.81 -2.60
N GLN A 108 2.50 -20.98 -1.88
CA GLN A 108 2.00 -19.71 -2.34
C GLN A 108 2.82 -18.60 -1.68
N LEU A 109 3.44 -17.74 -2.45
CA LEU A 109 3.97 -16.47 -1.96
C LEU A 109 2.98 -15.35 -2.30
N LEU A 110 2.68 -14.50 -1.34
CA LEU A 110 1.82 -13.35 -1.51
C LEU A 110 2.50 -12.11 -0.91
N ALA A 111 3.10 -11.32 -1.77
CA ALA A 111 3.80 -10.10 -1.37
C ALA A 111 2.80 -8.94 -1.26
N LEU A 112 2.71 -8.33 -0.08
CA LEU A 112 1.73 -7.32 0.29
C LEU A 112 2.43 -5.96 0.37
N SER A 113 2.33 -5.15 -0.69
CA SER A 113 2.91 -3.82 -0.72
C SER A 113 2.10 -2.83 0.12
N VAL A 114 2.79 -2.07 0.96
CA VAL A 114 2.23 -0.95 1.73
C VAL A 114 2.70 0.41 1.20
N ASP A 115 3.12 0.47 -0.06
CA ASP A 115 3.44 1.72 -0.74
C ASP A 115 2.21 2.65 -0.76
N LYS A 116 2.45 3.94 -0.88
CA LYS A 116 1.35 4.93 -0.92
C LYS A 116 0.45 4.73 -2.13
N LYS A 117 1.00 4.22 -3.23
CA LYS A 117 0.32 3.99 -4.50
C LYS A 117 0.71 2.62 -5.06
N PRO A 118 -0.22 1.91 -5.72
CA PRO A 118 0.08 0.62 -6.34
C PRO A 118 1.12 0.72 -7.48
N GLU A 119 1.21 1.90 -8.14
CA GLU A 119 2.17 2.14 -9.22
C GLU A 119 3.62 2.11 -8.73
N ASP A 120 3.90 2.56 -7.49
CA ASP A 120 5.23 2.53 -6.89
C ASP A 120 5.70 1.08 -6.73
N ALA A 121 4.84 0.20 -6.23
CA ALA A 121 5.10 -1.23 -6.10
C ALA A 121 5.29 -1.89 -7.47
N THR A 122 4.39 -1.63 -8.43
CA THR A 122 4.45 -2.22 -9.77
C THR A 122 5.75 -1.84 -10.48
N SER A 123 6.11 -0.56 -10.43
CA SER A 123 7.35 -0.04 -11.03
C SER A 123 8.60 -0.68 -10.40
N TYR A 124 8.59 -0.84 -9.06
CA TYR A 124 9.69 -1.48 -8.34
C TYR A 124 9.86 -2.95 -8.75
N LEU A 125 8.76 -3.73 -8.76
CA LEU A 125 8.78 -5.14 -9.16
C LEU A 125 9.31 -5.31 -10.59
N ALA A 126 8.81 -4.51 -11.52
CA ALA A 126 9.25 -4.52 -12.92
C ALA A 126 10.75 -4.18 -13.05
N LYS A 127 11.22 -3.11 -12.38
CA LYS A 127 12.63 -2.70 -12.38
C LYS A 127 13.56 -3.77 -11.84
N LYS A 128 13.10 -4.55 -10.84
CA LYS A 128 13.90 -5.61 -10.19
C LYS A 128 13.73 -6.97 -10.86
N GLY A 129 12.81 -7.13 -11.80
CA GLY A 129 12.51 -8.40 -12.45
C GLY A 129 11.86 -9.41 -11.50
N TYR A 130 11.14 -8.96 -10.47
CA TYR A 130 10.45 -9.86 -9.54
C TYR A 130 9.11 -10.31 -10.11
N THR A 131 8.85 -11.61 -9.99
CA THR A 131 7.66 -12.28 -10.55
C THR A 131 6.78 -12.94 -9.51
N PHE A 132 7.14 -12.85 -8.24
CA PHE A 132 6.27 -13.36 -7.17
C PHE A 132 4.94 -12.60 -7.15
N PRO A 133 3.82 -13.28 -6.85
CA PRO A 133 2.51 -12.65 -6.75
C PRO A 133 2.50 -11.52 -5.71
N ALA A 134 2.07 -10.35 -6.12
CA ALA A 134 2.03 -9.18 -5.25
C ALA A 134 0.68 -8.47 -5.33
N ALA A 135 0.21 -7.96 -4.18
CA ALA A 135 -0.98 -7.13 -4.07
C ALA A 135 -0.65 -5.82 -3.36
N TRP A 136 -1.38 -4.77 -3.69
CA TRP A 136 -1.33 -3.52 -2.93
C TRP A 136 -2.30 -3.58 -1.76
N VAL A 137 -1.82 -3.21 -0.58
CA VAL A 137 -2.64 -3.12 0.64
C VAL A 137 -3.42 -1.81 0.61
N SER A 138 -4.54 -1.82 -0.13
CA SER A 138 -5.48 -0.71 -0.13
C SER A 138 -6.08 -0.48 1.26
N PRO A 139 -6.74 0.67 1.52
CA PRO A 139 -7.45 0.87 2.78
C PRO A 139 -8.48 -0.22 3.09
N GLU A 140 -9.11 -0.79 2.05
CA GLU A 140 -10.05 -1.91 2.19
C GLU A 140 -9.35 -3.19 2.63
N VAL A 141 -8.26 -3.56 1.95
CA VAL A 141 -7.44 -4.72 2.31
C VAL A 141 -6.88 -4.55 3.71
N HIS A 142 -6.42 -3.34 4.07
CA HIS A 142 -5.88 -3.05 5.41
C HIS A 142 -6.90 -3.25 6.53
N ARG A 143 -8.19 -2.96 6.29
CA ARG A 143 -9.25 -3.22 7.28
C ARG A 143 -9.47 -4.71 7.53
N GLN A 144 -9.32 -5.55 6.50
CA GLN A 144 -9.54 -7.00 6.59
C GLN A 144 -8.28 -7.75 7.03
N LEU A 145 -7.12 -7.26 6.63
CA LEU A 145 -5.80 -7.86 6.91
C LEU A 145 -4.84 -6.74 7.36
N PRO A 146 -4.94 -6.28 8.61
CA PRO A 146 -4.10 -5.22 9.13
C PRO A 146 -2.62 -5.63 9.12
N LYS A 147 -1.75 -4.73 8.62
CA LYS A 147 -0.31 -4.94 8.64
C LYS A 147 0.21 -4.93 10.08
N PRO A 148 0.95 -5.95 10.53
CA PRO A 148 1.66 -5.89 11.81
C PRO A 148 2.72 -4.79 11.81
N ARG A 149 3.13 -4.37 13.03
CA ARG A 149 4.14 -3.31 13.20
C ARG A 149 5.49 -3.72 12.62
N GLY A 150 6.12 -2.82 11.87
CA GLY A 150 7.44 -3.01 11.26
C GLY A 150 7.39 -3.40 9.79
N LEU A 151 8.57 -3.43 9.15
CA LEU A 151 8.83 -3.96 7.81
C LEU A 151 10.27 -4.44 7.73
N PRO A 152 10.54 -5.50 6.93
CA PRO A 152 9.55 -6.40 6.37
C PRO A 152 8.85 -7.25 7.44
N ILE A 153 7.71 -7.84 7.09
CA ILE A 153 7.02 -8.83 7.92
C ILE A 153 6.84 -10.09 7.06
N THR A 154 7.17 -11.25 7.63
CA THR A 154 6.97 -12.55 6.98
C THR A 154 6.13 -13.45 7.88
N ILE A 155 5.01 -13.97 7.35
CA ILE A 155 4.13 -14.89 8.08
C ILE A 155 3.88 -16.11 7.21
N VAL A 156 4.02 -17.28 7.77
CA VAL A 156 3.71 -18.55 7.10
C VAL A 156 2.40 -19.09 7.67
N LEU A 157 1.48 -19.40 6.77
CA LEU A 157 0.18 -19.98 7.09
C LEU A 157 0.06 -21.37 6.48
N ASP A 158 -0.62 -22.27 7.18
CA ASP A 158 -1.08 -23.52 6.59
C ASP A 158 -2.32 -23.28 5.69
N ARG A 159 -2.85 -24.35 5.10
CA ARG A 159 -4.04 -24.31 4.24
C ARG A 159 -5.28 -23.78 4.95
N GLN A 160 -5.39 -23.93 6.27
CA GLN A 160 -6.51 -23.47 7.09
C GLN A 160 -6.33 -22.02 7.56
N GLY A 161 -5.21 -21.39 7.23
CA GLY A 161 -4.85 -20.04 7.66
C GLY A 161 -4.26 -20.01 9.08
N LYS A 162 -3.88 -21.16 9.65
CA LYS A 162 -3.19 -21.20 10.94
C LYS A 162 -1.77 -20.71 10.78
N VAL A 163 -1.34 -19.84 11.66
CA VAL A 163 0.02 -19.28 11.68
C VAL A 163 1.01 -20.35 12.13
N LEU A 164 1.92 -20.70 11.24
CA LEU A 164 3.03 -21.62 11.49
C LEU A 164 4.28 -20.90 11.95
N GLN A 165 4.51 -19.70 11.42
CA GLN A 165 5.65 -18.84 11.73
C GLN A 165 5.28 -17.38 11.50
N ALA A 166 5.81 -16.48 12.32
CA ALA A 166 5.63 -15.04 12.15
C ALA A 166 6.89 -14.29 12.56
N GLU A 167 7.47 -13.51 11.63
CA GLU A 167 8.74 -12.82 11.79
C GLU A 167 8.61 -11.34 11.46
N LYS A 168 9.28 -10.53 12.27
CA LYS A 168 9.41 -9.10 12.06
C LYS A 168 10.86 -8.70 11.83
N GLY A 169 11.09 -7.95 10.78
CA GLY A 169 12.42 -7.55 10.34
C GLY A 169 12.92 -8.43 9.22
N GLN A 170 14.11 -8.11 8.74
CA GLN A 170 14.74 -8.81 7.64
C GLN A 170 15.07 -10.26 8.02
N LEU A 171 14.66 -11.17 7.17
CA LEU A 171 15.16 -12.54 7.14
C LEU A 171 16.43 -12.59 6.27
N PHE A 172 17.41 -13.34 6.74
CA PHE A 172 18.62 -13.62 5.98
C PHE A 172 18.37 -14.77 4.96
N PRO A 173 19.28 -15.00 4.01
CA PRO A 173 19.09 -16.02 2.97
C PRO A 173 18.76 -17.41 3.52
N GLU A 174 19.40 -17.79 4.63
CA GLU A 174 19.19 -19.08 5.31
C GLU A 174 17.78 -19.18 5.89
N ASP A 175 17.30 -18.10 6.51
CA ASP A 175 15.98 -18.06 7.15
C ASP A 175 14.88 -18.14 6.07
N VAL A 176 15.07 -17.41 4.93
CA VAL A 176 14.12 -17.48 3.82
C VAL A 176 14.09 -18.88 3.22
N ALA A 177 15.25 -19.54 3.07
CA ALA A 177 15.31 -20.90 2.56
C ALA A 177 14.59 -21.90 3.50
N GLN A 178 14.71 -21.70 4.82
CA GLN A 178 14.06 -22.53 5.84
C GLN A 178 12.51 -22.44 5.79
N LEU A 179 11.91 -21.41 5.18
CA LEU A 179 10.45 -21.35 5.03
C LEU A 179 9.89 -22.58 4.27
N SER A 180 10.73 -23.24 3.46
CA SER A 180 10.37 -24.48 2.76
C SER A 180 10.13 -25.69 3.69
N GLN A 181 10.56 -25.64 4.95
CA GLN A 181 10.34 -26.71 5.93
C GLN A 181 8.86 -26.98 6.22
N TRP A 182 8.00 -26.02 5.91
CA TRP A 182 6.55 -26.10 6.11
C TRP A 182 5.80 -26.77 4.96
N LEU A 183 6.49 -27.15 3.86
CA LEU A 183 5.93 -27.88 2.72
C LEU A 183 5.84 -29.37 3.03
#